data_932c3dd2b1aa9a0e1081224b1dcb6cbf
#
_entry.id   932c3dd2b1aa9a0e1081224b1dcb6cbf
#
_cell.length_a   1.000
_cell.length_b   1.000
_cell.length_c   1.000
_cell.angle_alpha   90.00
_cell.angle_beta   90.00
_cell.angle_gamma   90.00
#
_symmetry.space_group_name_H-M   'P 1'
#
loop_
_entity.id
_entity.type
_entity.pdbx_description
1 polymer ?
#
loop_
_entity_poly.entity_id
_entity_poly.type
_entity_poly.pdbx_seq_one_letter_code
_entity_poly.pdbx_strand_id
1 'polypeptide(L)'
;MRIRGVELTYPRAVFVAVLLVTVTAVGVAVGTSSAAYGSYNYDWDGTSETRTVAADAGSDVEIVRSPAGYRQADAANATALILEPTEAYSESEADAVASFLDRGGTVIVAAETDGPSNRLLTDLGVASRFDGRPLRDDQRHYGNPAFPVATPVRESPATSDVSQVTLNHGTSVTASASGTALVTSSAFSYRDANANGGLDPAEPIRTYPVVV
;
A
#
# COMPACT_ATOMS: atom_id res chain seq x y z
N MET A 1 35.07 27.00 -27.91
CA MET A 1 34.64 25.72 -28.50
C MET A 1 33.31 25.92 -29.20
N ARG A 2 33.19 25.55 -30.50
CA ARG A 2 31.92 25.68 -31.25
C ARG A 2 31.29 24.30 -31.41
N ILE A 3 30.10 24.15 -30.91
CA ILE A 3 29.28 22.95 -31.10
C ILE A 3 28.04 23.35 -31.90
N ARG A 4 27.89 22.86 -33.14
CA ARG A 4 26.77 23.13 -34.04
C ARG A 4 26.39 24.62 -34.18
N GLY A 5 27.37 25.53 -34.31
CA GLY A 5 27.12 26.95 -34.57
C GLY A 5 26.85 27.83 -33.34
N VAL A 6 26.87 27.27 -32.12
CA VAL A 6 26.72 28.01 -30.87
C VAL A 6 28.12 28.27 -30.28
N GLU A 7 28.45 29.56 -30.05
CA GLU A 7 29.67 29.90 -29.31
C GLU A 7 29.45 29.70 -27.81
N LEU A 8 30.12 28.69 -27.24
CA LEU A 8 30.16 28.48 -25.81
C LEU A 8 31.18 29.45 -25.19
N THR A 9 30.71 30.56 -24.68
CA THR A 9 31.48 31.41 -23.75
C THR A 9 31.55 30.77 -22.38
N TYR A 10 32.60 31.07 -21.59
CA TYR A 10 32.77 30.49 -20.24
C TYR A 10 31.51 30.58 -19.36
N PRO A 11 30.78 31.72 -19.26
CA PRO A 11 29.55 31.81 -18.48
C PRO A 11 28.43 30.88 -19.00
N ARG A 12 28.31 30.70 -20.32
CA ARG A 12 27.32 29.83 -20.93
C ARG A 12 27.66 28.35 -20.68
N ALA A 13 28.93 27.98 -20.72
CA ALA A 13 29.38 26.63 -20.40
C ALA A 13 29.10 26.26 -18.94
N VAL A 14 29.37 27.17 -18.02
CA VAL A 14 29.06 27.02 -16.59
C VAL A 14 27.53 26.89 -16.38
N PHE A 15 26.75 27.76 -17.00
CA PHE A 15 25.28 27.68 -16.89
C PHE A 15 24.73 26.35 -17.41
N VAL A 16 25.18 25.86 -18.56
CA VAL A 16 24.76 24.56 -19.12
C VAL A 16 25.18 23.41 -18.21
N ALA A 17 26.40 23.46 -17.66
CA ALA A 17 26.88 22.45 -16.71
C ALA A 17 26.02 22.42 -15.42
N VAL A 18 25.75 23.59 -14.85
CA VAL A 18 24.87 23.68 -13.65
C VAL A 18 23.46 23.21 -13.98
N LEU A 19 22.89 23.60 -15.12
CA LEU A 19 21.57 23.16 -15.54
C LEU A 19 21.52 21.63 -15.71
N LEU A 20 22.52 21.04 -16.36
CA LEU A 20 22.62 19.58 -16.54
C LEU A 20 22.70 18.86 -15.19
N VAL A 21 23.56 19.33 -14.27
CA VAL A 21 23.67 18.75 -12.92
C VAL A 21 22.36 18.87 -12.17
N THR A 22 21.71 20.04 -12.22
CA THR A 22 20.42 20.24 -11.56
C THR A 22 19.33 19.33 -12.14
N VAL A 23 19.21 19.25 -13.46
CA VAL A 23 18.22 18.39 -14.13
C VAL A 23 18.49 16.91 -13.79
N THR A 24 19.76 16.49 -13.78
CA THR A 24 20.12 15.11 -13.41
C THR A 24 19.82 14.85 -11.96
N ALA A 25 20.18 15.77 -11.04
CA ALA A 25 19.91 15.63 -9.61
C ALA A 25 18.40 15.58 -9.30
N VAL A 26 17.62 16.44 -9.96
CA VAL A 26 16.15 16.42 -9.85
C VAL A 26 15.58 15.13 -10.44
N GLY A 27 16.08 14.69 -11.59
CA GLY A 27 15.65 13.44 -12.23
C GLY A 27 15.92 12.21 -11.35
N VAL A 28 17.08 12.16 -10.69
CA VAL A 28 17.41 11.10 -9.72
C VAL A 28 16.52 11.21 -8.49
N ALA A 29 16.35 12.40 -7.91
CA ALA A 29 15.53 12.61 -6.71
C ALA A 29 14.04 12.28 -6.94
N VAL A 30 13.53 12.52 -8.15
CA VAL A 30 12.15 12.16 -8.52
C VAL A 30 12.02 10.67 -8.83
N GLY A 31 13.09 10.04 -9.35
CA GLY A 31 13.11 8.61 -9.71
C GLY A 31 13.43 7.66 -8.55
N THR A 32 13.95 8.17 -7.42
CA THR A 32 14.31 7.37 -6.25
C THR A 32 13.66 7.97 -5.01
N SER A 33 12.41 7.65 -4.77
CA SER A 33 11.73 7.97 -3.51
C SER A 33 12.06 6.89 -2.48
N SER A 34 12.48 7.26 -1.28
CA SER A 34 12.64 6.37 -0.12
C SER A 34 11.47 6.50 0.87
N ALA A 35 10.36 7.10 0.45
CA ALA A 35 9.17 7.17 1.29
C ALA A 35 8.56 5.77 1.43
N ALA A 36 8.33 5.32 2.66
CA ALA A 36 7.61 4.08 2.92
C ALA A 36 6.25 4.08 2.20
N TYR A 37 5.89 2.96 1.60
CA TYR A 37 4.70 2.79 0.72
C TYR A 37 4.68 3.71 -0.51
N GLY A 38 5.78 4.41 -0.79
CA GLY A 38 5.89 5.30 -1.95
C GLY A 38 5.80 4.54 -3.27
N SER A 39 4.99 5.05 -4.21
CA SER A 39 4.79 4.43 -5.52
C SER A 39 6.02 4.48 -6.45
N TYR A 40 7.05 5.21 -6.07
CA TYR A 40 8.36 5.28 -6.74
C TYR A 40 9.50 4.77 -5.86
N ASN A 41 9.19 4.18 -4.73
CA ASN A 41 10.15 3.52 -3.87
C ASN A 41 10.34 2.07 -4.34
N TYR A 42 11.59 1.70 -4.69
CA TYR A 42 11.98 0.35 -5.11
C TYR A 42 12.59 -0.47 -3.97
N ASP A 43 12.66 0.08 -2.76
CA ASP A 43 13.10 -0.64 -1.58
C ASP A 43 11.99 -1.58 -1.07
N TRP A 44 12.33 -2.45 -0.11
CA TRP A 44 11.46 -3.48 0.44
C TRP A 44 10.14 -2.94 1.07
N ASP A 45 10.11 -1.67 1.43
CA ASP A 45 8.97 -0.95 1.99
C ASP A 45 8.23 -0.08 0.95
N GLY A 46 8.63 -0.16 -0.32
CA GLY A 46 8.02 0.58 -1.41
C GLY A 46 6.93 -0.21 -2.15
N THR A 47 6.23 0.46 -3.06
CA THR A 47 5.13 -0.15 -3.84
C THR A 47 5.34 -0.10 -5.36
N SER A 48 6.56 0.25 -5.80
CA SER A 48 6.90 0.29 -7.23
C SER A 48 6.77 -1.08 -7.90
N GLU A 49 7.16 -2.16 -7.21
CA GLU A 49 7.02 -3.54 -7.70
C GLU A 49 5.55 -3.91 -7.93
N THR A 50 4.62 -3.46 -7.07
CA THR A 50 3.19 -3.71 -7.23
C THR A 50 2.67 -3.16 -8.55
N ARG A 51 3.15 -1.99 -8.98
CA ARG A 51 2.82 -1.40 -10.29
C ARG A 51 3.37 -2.22 -11.44
N THR A 52 4.61 -2.70 -11.31
CA THR A 52 5.24 -3.54 -12.31
C THR A 52 4.47 -4.84 -12.49
N VAL A 53 4.14 -5.51 -11.39
CA VAL A 53 3.34 -6.76 -11.42
C VAL A 53 1.96 -6.54 -12.03
N ALA A 54 1.28 -5.44 -11.70
CA ALA A 54 -0.02 -5.13 -12.28
C ALA A 54 0.08 -4.85 -13.79
N ALA A 55 1.11 -4.12 -14.23
CA ALA A 55 1.34 -3.85 -15.64
C ALA A 55 1.70 -5.13 -16.42
N ASP A 56 2.54 -5.99 -15.87
CA ASP A 56 2.90 -7.29 -16.46
C ASP A 56 1.69 -8.23 -16.57
N ALA A 57 0.72 -8.09 -15.65
CA ALA A 57 -0.57 -8.77 -15.72
C ALA A 57 -1.54 -8.14 -16.75
N GLY A 58 -1.12 -7.10 -17.48
CA GLY A 58 -1.89 -6.45 -18.52
C GLY A 58 -2.84 -5.35 -18.03
N SER A 59 -2.69 -4.89 -16.79
CA SER A 59 -3.47 -3.78 -16.26
C SER A 59 -2.84 -2.44 -16.63
N ASP A 60 -3.67 -1.44 -16.95
CA ASP A 60 -3.22 -0.04 -17.05
C ASP A 60 -3.16 0.55 -15.63
N VAL A 61 -1.98 1.08 -15.25
CA VAL A 61 -1.72 1.51 -13.87
C VAL A 61 -1.60 3.02 -13.79
N GLU A 62 -2.50 3.66 -13.05
CA GLU A 62 -2.51 5.08 -12.78
C GLU A 62 -2.24 5.39 -11.30
N ILE A 63 -1.45 6.43 -11.02
CA ILE A 63 -1.25 6.95 -9.66
C ILE A 63 -2.23 8.10 -9.43
N VAL A 64 -3.27 7.83 -8.67
CA VAL A 64 -4.27 8.83 -8.28
C VAL A 64 -3.75 9.71 -7.16
N ARG A 65 -3.69 11.03 -7.41
CA ARG A 65 -3.21 12.03 -6.44
C ARG A 65 -4.27 13.05 -6.04
N SER A 66 -5.49 12.88 -6.53
CA SER A 66 -6.59 13.79 -6.26
C SER A 66 -7.93 13.08 -6.41
N PRO A 67 -9.02 13.59 -5.82
CA PRO A 67 -10.37 13.04 -5.98
C PRO A 67 -10.82 12.92 -7.43
N ALA A 68 -10.26 13.73 -8.34
CA ALA A 68 -10.60 13.70 -9.75
C ALA A 68 -10.28 12.36 -10.42
N GLY A 69 -9.19 11.69 -10.03
CA GLY A 69 -8.82 10.38 -10.58
C GLY A 69 -9.90 9.34 -10.31
N TYR A 70 -10.43 9.27 -9.09
CA TYR A 70 -11.54 8.37 -8.77
C TYR A 70 -12.80 8.67 -9.61
N ARG A 71 -13.12 9.95 -9.86
CA ARG A 71 -14.30 10.35 -10.61
C ARG A 71 -14.19 10.06 -12.11
N GLN A 72 -12.98 10.10 -12.65
CA GLN A 72 -12.70 9.93 -14.09
C GLN A 72 -12.45 8.48 -14.48
N ALA A 73 -12.07 7.62 -13.53
CA ALA A 73 -11.82 6.22 -13.79
C ALA A 73 -13.06 5.48 -14.30
N ASP A 74 -12.86 4.54 -15.22
CA ASP A 74 -13.84 3.53 -15.60
C ASP A 74 -14.01 2.53 -14.45
N ALA A 75 -14.83 2.90 -13.49
CA ALA A 75 -14.94 2.22 -12.20
C ALA A 75 -15.28 0.73 -12.34
N ALA A 76 -16.19 0.38 -13.26
CA ALA A 76 -16.64 -1.00 -13.43
C ALA A 76 -15.51 -1.97 -13.84
N ASN A 77 -14.41 -1.45 -14.39
CA ASN A 77 -13.23 -2.20 -14.83
C ASN A 77 -11.98 -1.84 -14.03
N ALA A 78 -12.10 -1.15 -12.91
CA ALA A 78 -10.96 -0.64 -12.17
C ALA A 78 -10.96 -1.09 -10.70
N THR A 79 -9.74 -1.34 -10.21
CA THR A 79 -9.47 -1.60 -8.78
C THR A 79 -8.57 -0.48 -8.25
N ALA A 80 -9.01 0.21 -7.21
CA ALA A 80 -8.20 1.18 -6.49
C ALA A 80 -7.51 0.51 -5.31
N LEU A 81 -6.20 0.68 -5.21
CA LEU A 81 -5.39 0.23 -4.08
C LEU A 81 -5.02 1.44 -3.22
N ILE A 82 -5.47 1.45 -1.97
CA ILE A 82 -5.18 2.48 -0.96
C ILE A 82 -4.25 1.86 0.07
N LEU A 83 -3.02 2.36 0.14
CA LEU A 83 -1.97 1.79 0.98
C LEU A 83 -1.57 2.79 2.06
N GLU A 84 -1.68 2.39 3.33
CA GLU A 84 -1.26 3.10 4.53
C GLU A 84 -1.37 4.63 4.40
N PRO A 85 -2.59 5.19 4.27
CA PRO A 85 -2.76 6.63 4.17
C PRO A 85 -2.24 7.31 5.44
N THR A 86 -1.34 8.27 5.28
CA THR A 86 -0.71 9.01 6.38
C THR A 86 -1.61 10.11 6.95
N GLU A 87 -2.60 10.56 6.18
CA GLU A 87 -3.57 11.58 6.55
C GLU A 87 -4.99 11.07 6.34
N ALA A 88 -5.91 11.54 7.17
CA ALA A 88 -7.32 11.23 6.98
C ALA A 88 -7.86 11.85 5.68
N TYR A 89 -8.65 11.10 4.96
CA TYR A 89 -9.36 11.61 3.79
C TYR A 89 -10.31 12.74 4.21
N SER A 90 -10.33 13.83 3.46
CA SER A 90 -11.39 14.84 3.57
C SER A 90 -12.74 14.26 3.13
N GLU A 91 -13.82 14.91 3.50
CA GLU A 91 -15.18 14.52 3.08
C GLU A 91 -15.28 14.36 1.55
N SER A 92 -14.72 15.33 0.79
CA SER A 92 -14.76 15.28 -0.68
C SER A 92 -13.90 14.16 -1.29
N GLU A 93 -12.88 13.70 -0.61
CA GLU A 93 -12.05 12.56 -1.02
C GLU A 93 -12.76 11.25 -0.70
N ALA A 94 -13.33 11.12 0.48
CA ALA A 94 -14.13 9.97 0.87
C ALA A 94 -15.36 9.82 -0.04
N ASP A 95 -16.05 10.91 -0.38
CA ASP A 95 -17.15 10.92 -1.33
C ASP A 95 -16.73 10.48 -2.75
N ALA A 96 -15.52 10.84 -3.17
CA ALA A 96 -15.00 10.40 -4.47
C ALA A 96 -14.76 8.89 -4.50
N VAL A 97 -14.23 8.31 -3.41
CA VAL A 97 -14.05 6.86 -3.26
C VAL A 97 -15.42 6.16 -3.18
N ALA A 98 -16.37 6.69 -2.42
CA ALA A 98 -17.73 6.16 -2.34
C ALA A 98 -18.40 6.14 -3.72
N SER A 99 -18.33 7.26 -4.45
CA SER A 99 -18.85 7.35 -5.81
C SER A 99 -18.17 6.37 -6.80
N PHE A 100 -16.89 6.07 -6.61
CA PHE A 100 -16.17 5.07 -7.39
C PHE A 100 -16.74 3.67 -7.11
N LEU A 101 -16.98 3.32 -5.84
CA LEU A 101 -17.62 2.06 -5.44
C LEU A 101 -19.05 1.95 -6.00
N ASP A 102 -19.86 3.01 -5.91
CA ASP A 102 -21.26 3.04 -6.42
C ASP A 102 -21.33 2.81 -7.93
N ARG A 103 -20.29 3.18 -8.68
CA ARG A 103 -20.18 2.93 -10.12
C ARG A 103 -19.60 1.54 -10.46
N GLY A 104 -19.43 0.66 -9.47
CA GLY A 104 -18.98 -0.72 -9.64
C GLY A 104 -17.47 -0.92 -9.50
N GLY A 105 -16.74 0.06 -9.03
CA GLY A 105 -15.31 -0.06 -8.74
C GLY A 105 -15.02 -0.97 -7.55
N THR A 106 -13.83 -1.53 -7.52
CA THR A 106 -13.30 -2.29 -6.38
C THR A 106 -12.27 -1.44 -5.62
N VAL A 107 -12.35 -1.43 -4.30
CA VAL A 107 -11.35 -0.77 -3.47
C VAL A 107 -10.71 -1.78 -2.53
N ILE A 108 -9.39 -1.83 -2.54
CA ILE A 108 -8.56 -2.59 -1.60
C ILE A 108 -7.88 -1.57 -0.68
N VAL A 109 -8.16 -1.66 0.61
CA VAL A 109 -7.47 -0.86 1.62
C VAL A 109 -6.49 -1.76 2.36
N ALA A 110 -5.23 -1.39 2.39
CA ALA A 110 -4.19 -2.10 3.13
C ALA A 110 -3.50 -1.14 4.10
N ALA A 111 -3.36 -1.56 5.35
CA ALA A 111 -2.78 -0.74 6.40
C ALA A 111 -2.07 -1.60 7.46
N GLU A 112 -1.08 -0.99 8.06
CA GLU A 112 -0.35 -1.51 9.24
C GLU A 112 -0.88 -0.83 10.51
N THR A 113 -1.43 0.38 10.40
CA THR A 113 -1.99 1.15 11.51
C THR A 113 -3.52 1.26 11.43
N ASP A 114 -4.14 1.71 12.50
CA ASP A 114 -5.60 1.80 12.63
C ASP A 114 -6.17 3.21 12.32
N GLY A 115 -5.32 4.20 12.15
CA GLY A 115 -5.71 5.62 12.09
C GLY A 115 -6.54 6.01 10.85
N PRO A 116 -5.92 6.62 9.82
CA PRO A 116 -6.62 7.16 8.64
C PRO A 116 -7.42 6.12 7.87
N SER A 117 -6.92 4.87 7.80
CA SER A 117 -7.60 3.76 7.12
C SER A 117 -8.94 3.42 7.78
N ASN A 118 -8.99 3.31 9.11
CA ASN A 118 -10.23 3.06 9.83
C ASN A 118 -11.21 4.23 9.73
N ARG A 119 -10.70 5.46 9.61
CA ARG A 119 -11.56 6.63 9.37
C ARG A 119 -12.22 6.51 7.99
N LEU A 120 -11.43 6.23 6.94
CA LEU A 120 -11.98 6.02 5.59
C LEU A 120 -13.01 4.89 5.56
N LEU A 121 -12.73 3.74 6.19
CA LEU A 121 -13.70 2.65 6.29
C LEU A 121 -15.01 3.08 6.96
N THR A 122 -14.93 3.96 7.98
CA THR A 122 -16.13 4.53 8.63
C THR A 122 -16.92 5.41 7.66
N ASP A 123 -16.23 6.30 6.96
CA ASP A 123 -16.86 7.24 6.02
C ASP A 123 -17.49 6.49 4.82
N LEU A 124 -16.95 5.32 4.44
CA LEU A 124 -17.51 4.42 3.43
C LEU A 124 -18.60 3.47 3.97
N GLY A 125 -18.96 3.55 5.26
CA GLY A 125 -19.97 2.68 5.87
C GLY A 125 -19.51 1.23 6.08
N VAL A 126 -18.21 0.93 5.96
CA VAL A 126 -17.64 -0.40 6.20
C VAL A 126 -17.37 -0.57 7.70
N ALA A 127 -17.88 -1.65 8.30
CA ALA A 127 -17.74 -1.91 9.73
C ALA A 127 -16.50 -2.74 10.11
N SER A 128 -15.78 -3.32 9.16
CA SER A 128 -14.49 -3.97 9.43
C SER A 128 -13.44 -2.94 9.85
N ARG A 129 -12.48 -3.35 10.72
CA ARG A 129 -11.47 -2.45 11.28
C ARG A 129 -10.11 -3.10 11.34
N PHE A 130 -9.08 -2.35 10.99
CA PHE A 130 -7.70 -2.67 11.32
C PHE A 130 -7.49 -2.55 12.83
N ASP A 131 -6.76 -3.49 13.40
CA ASP A 131 -6.46 -3.50 14.85
C ASP A 131 -5.39 -2.48 15.24
N GLY A 132 -4.42 -2.22 14.35
CA GLY A 132 -3.32 -1.28 14.54
C GLY A 132 -2.16 -1.81 15.36
N ARG A 133 -2.29 -2.97 16.01
CA ARG A 133 -1.18 -3.62 16.72
C ARG A 133 -0.40 -4.50 15.75
N PRO A 134 0.94 -4.53 15.84
CA PRO A 134 1.75 -5.42 15.01
C PRO A 134 1.31 -6.89 15.19
N LEU A 135 1.07 -7.58 14.09
CA LEU A 135 0.83 -9.01 14.09
C LEU A 135 2.17 -9.71 13.91
N ARG A 136 2.47 -10.65 14.80
CA ARG A 136 3.71 -11.41 14.80
C ARG A 136 3.45 -12.91 14.83
N ASP A 137 4.44 -13.67 14.38
CA ASP A 137 4.40 -15.13 14.43
C ASP A 137 5.82 -15.68 14.56
N ASP A 138 6.14 -16.29 15.71
CA ASP A 138 7.49 -16.79 15.98
C ASP A 138 7.78 -18.13 15.26
N GLN A 139 6.77 -18.77 14.66
CA GLN A 139 6.91 -20.08 14.01
C GLN A 139 6.66 -20.06 12.51
N ARG A 140 5.73 -19.20 12.04
CA ARG A 140 5.30 -19.15 10.63
C ARG A 140 5.53 -17.75 10.07
N HIS A 141 6.78 -17.44 9.77
CA HIS A 141 7.19 -16.13 9.27
C HIS A 141 8.23 -16.25 8.16
N TYR A 142 8.42 -15.18 7.39
CA TYR A 142 9.46 -15.03 6.39
C TYR A 142 10.61 -14.19 6.98
N GLY A 143 11.70 -14.84 7.35
CA GLY A 143 12.91 -14.17 7.82
C GLY A 143 12.85 -13.70 9.28
N ASN A 144 11.75 -13.10 9.73
CA ASN A 144 11.60 -12.68 11.13
C ASN A 144 10.11 -12.62 11.53
N PRO A 145 9.78 -12.68 12.85
CA PRO A 145 8.39 -12.69 13.34
C PRO A 145 7.49 -11.54 12.89
N ALA A 146 8.05 -10.40 12.51
CA ALA A 146 7.29 -9.26 12.00
C ALA A 146 6.79 -9.45 10.55
N PHE A 147 7.18 -10.55 9.89
CA PHE A 147 6.72 -10.95 8.55
C PHE A 147 5.92 -12.25 8.61
N PRO A 148 4.79 -12.31 9.33
CA PRO A 148 4.01 -13.54 9.45
C PRO A 148 3.48 -13.99 8.10
N VAL A 149 3.45 -15.33 7.91
CA VAL A 149 2.89 -15.95 6.72
C VAL A 149 1.45 -16.36 7.02
N ALA A 150 0.53 -15.83 6.22
CA ALA A 150 -0.90 -16.09 6.26
C ALA A 150 -1.35 -16.94 5.07
N THR A 151 -2.45 -17.65 5.22
CA THR A 151 -2.98 -18.56 4.18
C THR A 151 -4.45 -18.25 3.88
N PRO A 152 -4.88 -18.38 2.62
CA PRO A 152 -6.29 -18.32 2.26
C PRO A 152 -7.09 -19.39 2.99
N VAL A 153 -8.27 -19.00 3.50
CA VAL A 153 -9.19 -19.90 4.22
C VAL A 153 -10.52 -20.06 3.51
N ARG A 154 -10.71 -19.31 2.43
CA ARG A 154 -11.94 -19.37 1.61
C ARG A 154 -11.60 -19.20 0.14
N GLU A 155 -12.23 -20.01 -0.70
CA GLU A 155 -12.21 -19.78 -2.15
C GLU A 155 -12.91 -18.46 -2.49
N SER A 156 -12.20 -17.62 -3.25
CA SER A 156 -12.67 -16.34 -3.75
C SER A 156 -11.91 -16.01 -5.04
N PRO A 157 -12.53 -15.32 -6.00
CA PRO A 157 -11.80 -14.81 -7.17
C PRO A 157 -10.55 -14.00 -6.80
N ALA A 158 -10.58 -13.31 -5.66
CA ALA A 158 -9.44 -12.53 -5.16
C ALA A 158 -8.30 -13.39 -4.57
N THR A 159 -8.52 -14.67 -4.31
CA THR A 159 -7.55 -15.59 -3.67
C THR A 159 -7.35 -16.90 -4.42
N SER A 160 -7.94 -17.07 -5.61
CA SER A 160 -7.91 -18.34 -6.37
C SER A 160 -6.50 -18.82 -6.70
N ASP A 161 -5.59 -17.89 -6.98
CA ASP A 161 -4.20 -18.19 -7.34
C ASP A 161 -3.21 -17.89 -6.21
N VAL A 162 -3.72 -17.59 -5.01
CA VAL A 162 -2.91 -17.24 -3.84
C VAL A 162 -2.78 -18.45 -2.92
N SER A 163 -1.58 -18.97 -2.75
CA SER A 163 -1.29 -20.06 -1.79
C SER A 163 -0.92 -19.55 -0.40
N GLN A 164 -0.28 -18.39 -0.32
CA GLN A 164 0.11 -17.72 0.92
C GLN A 164 0.34 -16.22 0.70
N VAL A 165 0.26 -15.47 1.77
CA VAL A 165 0.56 -14.04 1.82
C VAL A 165 1.55 -13.80 2.95
N THR A 166 2.63 -13.08 2.69
CA THR A 166 3.53 -12.59 3.73
C THR A 166 3.15 -11.17 4.08
N LEU A 167 2.87 -10.92 5.34
CA LEU A 167 2.60 -9.56 5.82
C LEU A 167 3.93 -8.87 6.11
N ASN A 168 4.05 -7.62 5.68
CA ASN A 168 5.19 -6.77 6.00
C ASN A 168 4.77 -5.82 7.13
N HIS A 169 5.14 -6.14 8.37
CA HIS A 169 4.76 -5.39 9.57
C HIS A 169 3.25 -5.17 9.73
N GLY A 170 2.44 -6.07 9.15
CA GLY A 170 1.01 -5.88 9.06
C GLY A 170 0.29 -6.03 10.40
N THR A 171 -0.97 -5.65 10.39
CA THR A 171 -1.91 -5.82 11.50
C THR A 171 -3.02 -6.80 11.13
N SER A 172 -3.81 -7.20 12.12
CA SER A 172 -5.01 -8.01 11.88
C SER A 172 -6.23 -7.13 11.61
N VAL A 173 -7.25 -7.73 10.99
CA VAL A 173 -8.52 -7.07 10.70
C VAL A 173 -9.63 -7.72 11.53
N THR A 174 -10.46 -6.91 12.18
CA THR A 174 -11.72 -7.38 12.77
C THR A 174 -12.77 -7.35 11.67
N ALA A 175 -13.26 -8.52 11.25
CA ALA A 175 -14.32 -8.62 10.26
C ALA A 175 -15.65 -8.07 10.83
N SER A 176 -16.41 -7.36 10.02
CA SER A 176 -17.80 -7.02 10.32
C SER A 176 -18.71 -8.25 10.29
N ALA A 177 -19.94 -8.13 10.76
CA ALA A 177 -20.90 -9.22 10.69
C ALA A 177 -21.22 -9.66 9.23
N SER A 178 -21.08 -8.77 8.26
CA SER A 178 -21.22 -9.03 6.82
C SER A 178 -19.89 -9.33 6.13
N GLY A 179 -18.76 -9.09 6.80
CA GLY A 179 -17.42 -9.34 6.27
C GLY A 179 -17.06 -10.82 6.33
N THR A 180 -16.32 -11.26 5.34
CA THR A 180 -15.84 -12.64 5.25
C THR A 180 -14.33 -12.67 5.32
N ALA A 181 -13.76 -13.42 6.26
CA ALA A 181 -12.32 -13.64 6.28
C ALA A 181 -11.90 -14.49 5.08
N LEU A 182 -11.05 -13.94 4.24
CA LEU A 182 -10.48 -14.59 3.07
C LEU A 182 -9.11 -15.20 3.38
N VAL A 183 -8.29 -14.50 4.16
CA VAL A 183 -6.95 -14.92 4.56
C VAL A 183 -6.80 -14.77 6.07
N THR A 184 -6.19 -15.76 6.70
CA THR A 184 -5.91 -15.72 8.14
C THR A 184 -4.43 -16.00 8.41
N SER A 185 -3.93 -15.46 9.52
CA SER A 185 -2.63 -15.82 10.06
C SER A 185 -2.61 -17.29 10.53
N SER A 186 -1.45 -17.79 10.88
CA SER A 186 -1.31 -19.10 11.51
C SER A 186 -1.91 -19.14 12.92
N ALA A 187 -2.05 -20.33 13.48
CA ALA A 187 -2.48 -20.50 14.87
C ALA A 187 -1.44 -20.09 15.92
N PHE A 188 -0.22 -19.75 15.49
CA PHE A 188 0.89 -19.34 16.36
C PHE A 188 1.09 -17.83 16.41
N SER A 189 0.23 -17.08 15.72
CA SER A 189 0.30 -15.62 15.66
C SER A 189 -0.23 -14.98 16.94
N TYR A 190 0.32 -13.82 17.27
CA TYR A 190 -0.10 -12.96 18.37
C TYR A 190 -0.07 -11.50 17.96
N ARG A 191 -0.83 -10.67 18.68
CA ARG A 191 -0.79 -9.22 18.54
C ARG A 191 0.18 -8.66 19.58
N ASP A 192 1.25 -8.06 19.12
CA ASP A 192 2.25 -7.40 19.97
C ASP A 192 1.66 -6.08 20.50
N ALA A 193 1.04 -6.13 21.67
CA ALA A 193 0.20 -5.05 22.19
C ALA A 193 0.99 -3.83 22.64
N ASN A 194 2.24 -4.01 23.02
CA ASN A 194 3.15 -2.96 23.49
C ASN A 194 4.30 -2.67 22.52
N ALA A 195 4.29 -3.32 21.34
CA ALA A 195 5.27 -3.19 20.27
C ALA A 195 6.73 -3.43 20.74
N ASN A 196 6.93 -4.36 21.72
CA ASN A 196 8.24 -4.68 22.23
C ASN A 196 9.00 -5.72 21.39
N GLY A 197 8.34 -6.32 20.42
CA GLY A 197 8.91 -7.27 19.48
C GLY A 197 8.89 -8.72 19.94
N GLY A 198 8.34 -9.04 21.10
CA GLY A 198 8.25 -10.38 21.67
C GLY A 198 6.86 -10.72 22.17
N LEU A 199 6.62 -12.00 22.40
CA LEU A 199 5.37 -12.49 22.95
C LEU A 199 5.31 -12.29 24.48
N ASP A 200 4.31 -11.60 24.95
CA ASP A 200 4.03 -11.41 26.38
C ASP A 200 2.94 -12.36 26.91
N PRO A 201 2.94 -12.69 28.23
CA PRO A 201 1.96 -13.60 28.81
C PRO A 201 0.49 -13.17 28.66
N ALA A 202 0.23 -11.89 28.45
CA ALA A 202 -1.11 -11.33 28.24
C ALA A 202 -1.57 -11.36 26.79
N GLU A 203 -0.71 -11.73 25.85
CA GLU A 203 -0.99 -11.72 24.42
C GLU A 203 -1.49 -13.10 23.97
N PRO A 204 -2.75 -13.20 23.52
CA PRO A 204 -3.28 -14.49 23.13
C PRO A 204 -2.69 -14.97 21.80
N ILE A 205 -2.15 -16.19 21.82
CA ILE A 205 -1.71 -16.88 20.63
C ILE A 205 -2.94 -17.52 19.96
N ARG A 206 -3.23 -17.14 18.72
CA ARG A 206 -4.35 -17.67 17.94
C ARG A 206 -4.30 -17.23 16.49
N THR A 207 -5.20 -17.76 15.67
CA THR A 207 -5.45 -17.28 14.31
C THR A 207 -6.18 -15.93 14.30
N TYR A 208 -5.74 -15.04 13.42
CA TYR A 208 -6.32 -13.71 13.20
C TYR A 208 -6.66 -13.51 11.72
N PRO A 209 -7.83 -12.94 11.37
CA PRO A 209 -8.08 -12.48 10.02
C PRO A 209 -7.09 -11.38 9.63
N VAL A 210 -6.61 -11.42 8.39
CA VAL A 210 -5.69 -10.42 7.83
C VAL A 210 -6.18 -9.86 6.51
N VAL A 211 -7.10 -10.56 5.82
CA VAL A 211 -7.87 -10.07 4.68
C VAL A 211 -9.33 -10.46 4.88
N VAL A 212 -10.21 -9.49 4.74
CA VAL A 212 -11.67 -9.62 4.90
C VAL A 212 -12.40 -8.95 3.75
#